data_79117fd0ee6a89a7bf0e56c33f0fab86
#
_entry.id   79117fd0ee6a89a7bf0e56c33f0fab86
#
_cell.length_a   1.000
_cell.length_b   1.000
_cell.length_c   1.000
_cell.angle_alpha   90.00
_cell.angle_beta   90.00
_cell.angle_gamma   90.00
#
_symmetry.space_group_name_H-M   'P 1'
#
loop_
_entity.id
_entity.type
_entity.pdbx_description
1 polymer ?
#
loop_
_entity_poly.entity_id
_entity_poly.type
_entity_poly.pdbx_seq_one_letter_code
_entity_poly.pdbx_strand_id
1 'polypeptide(L)'
;MEHIIRRARTRDIRAIAGLVAENVASGRVLRKATVTLYESVQEFWVAERLSDRQVVGCGALHVMWEDLAEIRTVAVHESCQGQGIGHRLVAALLESAREVGVTRVFVLTFALGFFARHGFEEIEGTPVSHEVYTELLRSYDEGVAEFLDLGRVKPNTLGNSRMLLRLPSLPEAPLPRAAPPGTPLSGTSLTDTSPLPGTPDPPTSAG
;
A
#
# COMPACT_ATOMS: atom_id res chain seq x y z
N MET A 1 0.75 6.98 -25.38
CA MET A 1 -0.43 6.18 -24.92
C MET A 1 -0.91 6.74 -23.60
N GLU A 2 -2.20 6.80 -23.39
CA GLU A 2 -2.78 7.36 -22.17
C GLU A 2 -2.89 6.28 -21.08
N HIS A 3 -2.51 6.64 -19.84
CA HIS A 3 -2.52 5.75 -18.68
C HIS A 3 -3.22 6.44 -17.50
N ILE A 4 -3.96 5.69 -16.71
CA ILE A 4 -4.54 6.13 -15.45
C ILE A 4 -3.80 5.49 -14.29
N ILE A 5 -3.54 6.26 -13.23
CA ILE A 5 -3.05 5.75 -11.95
C ILE A 5 -4.24 5.58 -11.03
N ARG A 6 -4.42 4.39 -10.46
CA ARG A 6 -5.53 4.05 -9.56
C ARG A 6 -5.12 3.04 -8.50
N ARG A 7 -5.91 2.92 -7.45
CA ARG A 7 -5.78 1.86 -6.47
C ARG A 7 -5.91 0.48 -7.14
N ALA A 8 -5.10 -0.47 -6.71
CA ALA A 8 -5.22 -1.86 -7.17
C ALA A 8 -6.50 -2.52 -6.66
N ARG A 9 -6.93 -3.55 -7.38
CA ARG A 9 -8.04 -4.43 -7.02
C ARG A 9 -7.54 -5.87 -7.03
N THR A 10 -8.24 -6.78 -6.41
CA THR A 10 -7.84 -8.20 -6.36
C THR A 10 -7.60 -8.80 -7.75
N ARG A 11 -8.36 -8.40 -8.77
CA ARG A 11 -8.17 -8.82 -10.16
C ARG A 11 -6.84 -8.40 -10.79
N ASP A 12 -6.20 -7.35 -10.24
CA ASP A 12 -4.93 -6.81 -10.76
C ASP A 12 -3.72 -7.61 -10.26
N ILE A 13 -3.88 -8.45 -9.21
CA ILE A 13 -2.78 -9.15 -8.54
C ILE A 13 -1.99 -10.03 -9.50
N ARG A 14 -2.64 -10.71 -10.45
CA ARG A 14 -1.92 -11.54 -11.43
C ARG A 14 -1.02 -10.71 -12.34
N ALA A 15 -1.48 -9.52 -12.76
CA ALA A 15 -0.67 -8.60 -13.56
C ALA A 15 0.48 -8.01 -12.72
N ILE A 16 0.21 -7.63 -11.47
CA ILE A 16 1.25 -7.19 -10.51
C ILE A 16 2.31 -8.29 -10.33
N ALA A 17 1.90 -9.54 -10.12
CA ALA A 17 2.82 -10.67 -9.99
C ALA A 17 3.70 -10.86 -11.24
N GLY A 18 3.13 -10.67 -12.44
CA GLY A 18 3.87 -10.69 -13.71
C GLY A 18 4.93 -9.57 -13.77
N LEU A 19 4.54 -8.33 -13.49
CA LEU A 19 5.45 -7.17 -13.44
C LEU A 19 6.59 -7.36 -12.41
N VAL A 20 6.26 -7.90 -11.24
CA VAL A 20 7.26 -8.23 -10.22
C VAL A 20 8.23 -9.29 -10.74
N ALA A 21 7.74 -10.38 -11.35
CA ALA A 21 8.57 -11.47 -11.86
C ALA A 21 9.55 -10.99 -12.95
N GLU A 22 9.12 -10.14 -13.88
CA GLU A 22 9.96 -9.52 -14.91
C GLU A 22 11.09 -8.68 -14.29
N ASN A 23 10.78 -7.91 -13.24
CA ASN A 23 11.74 -7.05 -12.57
C ASN A 23 12.66 -7.80 -11.59
N VAL A 24 12.25 -8.98 -11.08
CA VAL A 24 13.11 -9.90 -10.31
C VAL A 24 14.25 -10.42 -11.19
N ALA A 25 13.97 -10.79 -12.43
CA ALA A 25 14.99 -11.28 -13.35
C ALA A 25 16.10 -10.25 -13.62
N SER A 26 15.77 -8.95 -13.54
CA SER A 26 16.74 -7.85 -13.66
C SER A 26 17.35 -7.40 -12.32
N GLY A 27 17.04 -8.07 -11.20
CA GLY A 27 17.56 -7.75 -9.88
C GLY A 27 16.97 -6.46 -9.25
N ARG A 28 15.91 -5.89 -9.83
CA ARG A 28 15.35 -4.59 -9.40
C ARG A 28 14.31 -4.70 -8.29
N VAL A 29 13.66 -5.85 -8.16
CA VAL A 29 12.58 -6.09 -7.19
C VAL A 29 12.73 -7.50 -6.63
N LEU A 30 12.43 -7.69 -5.36
CA LEU A 30 12.40 -9.01 -4.73
C LEU A 30 11.17 -9.80 -5.13
N ARG A 31 11.32 -11.12 -5.24
CA ARG A 31 10.20 -12.03 -5.46
C ARG A 31 9.27 -12.01 -4.25
N LYS A 32 7.98 -11.88 -4.51
CA LYS A 32 6.91 -12.00 -3.50
C LYS A 32 6.01 -13.20 -3.82
N ALA A 33 5.58 -13.92 -2.79
CA ALA A 33 4.56 -14.95 -2.97
C ALA A 33 3.23 -14.31 -3.39
N THR A 34 2.48 -14.98 -4.26
CA THR A 34 1.21 -14.43 -4.76
C THR A 34 0.20 -14.19 -3.63
N VAL A 35 0.20 -15.03 -2.59
CA VAL A 35 -0.64 -14.84 -1.41
C VAL A 35 -0.33 -13.52 -0.71
N THR A 36 0.94 -13.17 -0.53
CA THR A 36 1.36 -11.90 0.08
C THR A 36 0.89 -10.69 -0.74
N LEU A 37 0.87 -10.80 -2.08
CA LEU A 37 0.33 -9.73 -2.93
C LEU A 37 -1.20 -9.56 -2.74
N TYR A 38 -1.95 -10.65 -2.52
CA TYR A 38 -3.37 -10.57 -2.19
C TYR A 38 -3.61 -9.95 -0.81
N GLU A 39 -2.86 -10.36 0.21
CA GLU A 39 -2.94 -9.84 1.58
C GLU A 39 -2.66 -8.33 1.63
N SER A 40 -1.73 -7.84 0.81
CA SER A 40 -1.33 -6.44 0.73
C SER A 40 -1.95 -5.65 -0.43
N VAL A 41 -3.02 -6.15 -1.07
CA VAL A 41 -3.61 -5.49 -2.26
C VAL A 41 -3.98 -4.02 -2.04
N GLN A 42 -4.38 -3.67 -0.82
CA GLN A 42 -4.77 -2.30 -0.44
C GLN A 42 -3.60 -1.31 -0.45
N GLU A 43 -2.37 -1.80 -0.33
CA GLU A 43 -1.15 -0.98 -0.38
C GLU A 43 -0.79 -0.56 -1.81
N PHE A 44 -1.31 -1.29 -2.82
CA PHE A 44 -0.89 -1.15 -4.20
C PHE A 44 -1.65 -0.06 -4.98
N TRP A 45 -0.88 0.65 -5.78
CA TRP A 45 -1.34 1.48 -6.89
C TRP A 45 -0.87 0.85 -8.20
N VAL A 46 -1.68 1.00 -9.25
CA VAL A 46 -1.39 0.48 -10.58
C VAL A 46 -1.52 1.57 -11.64
N ALA A 47 -0.70 1.46 -12.68
CA ALA A 47 -0.85 2.19 -13.92
C ALA A 47 -1.60 1.31 -14.92
N GLU A 48 -2.82 1.68 -15.28
CA GLU A 48 -3.65 1.00 -16.27
C GLU A 48 -3.59 1.75 -17.59
N ARG A 49 -3.26 1.06 -18.67
CA ARG A 49 -3.31 1.61 -20.03
C ARG A 49 -4.76 1.65 -20.50
N LEU A 50 -5.23 2.83 -20.98
CA LEU A 50 -6.65 3.01 -21.29
C LEU A 50 -7.12 2.25 -22.53
N SER A 51 -6.24 2.01 -23.50
CA SER A 51 -6.61 1.39 -24.78
C SER A 51 -7.06 -0.08 -24.66
N ASP A 52 -6.49 -0.84 -23.71
CA ASP A 52 -6.72 -2.29 -23.54
C ASP A 52 -6.91 -2.70 -22.09
N ARG A 53 -6.93 -1.76 -21.15
CA ARG A 53 -7.11 -1.96 -19.72
C ARG A 53 -6.01 -2.80 -19.06
N GLN A 54 -4.86 -2.96 -19.72
CA GLN A 54 -3.74 -3.69 -19.14
C GLN A 54 -3.04 -2.87 -18.03
N VAL A 55 -2.68 -3.55 -16.95
CA VAL A 55 -1.82 -3.01 -15.90
C VAL A 55 -0.38 -3.07 -16.39
N VAL A 56 0.25 -1.91 -16.55
CA VAL A 56 1.61 -1.75 -17.09
C VAL A 56 2.61 -1.22 -16.05
N GLY A 57 2.17 -0.97 -14.85
CA GLY A 57 3.04 -0.57 -13.74
C GLY A 57 2.33 -0.73 -12.40
N CYS A 58 3.11 -0.87 -11.34
CA CYS A 58 2.63 -0.97 -9.96
C CYS A 58 3.62 -0.33 -8.99
N GLY A 59 3.16 -0.11 -7.78
CA GLY A 59 3.94 0.27 -6.61
C GLY A 59 3.09 0.15 -5.36
N ALA A 60 3.72 -0.03 -4.20
CA ALA A 60 3.03 -0.19 -2.93
C ALA A 60 3.57 0.78 -1.87
N LEU A 61 2.69 1.22 -0.97
CA LEU A 61 3.03 1.94 0.26
C LEU A 61 2.68 1.06 1.45
N HIS A 62 3.69 0.64 2.19
CA HIS A 62 3.55 -0.16 3.40
C HIS A 62 3.78 0.70 4.64
N VAL A 63 2.78 0.83 5.49
CA VAL A 63 2.90 1.56 6.76
C VAL A 63 3.64 0.67 7.77
N MET A 64 4.74 1.18 8.32
CA MET A 64 5.59 0.46 9.26
C MET A 64 5.41 0.94 10.69
N TRP A 65 5.13 2.23 10.87
CA TRP A 65 4.91 2.89 12.16
C TRP A 65 3.99 4.09 12.00
N GLU A 66 3.59 4.73 13.09
CA GLU A 66 2.66 5.87 13.08
C GLU A 66 3.09 7.03 12.15
N ASP A 67 4.39 7.22 11.98
CA ASP A 67 4.97 8.29 11.18
C ASP A 67 5.86 7.80 10.03
N LEU A 68 5.98 6.47 9.84
CA LEU A 68 6.92 5.84 8.93
C LEU A 68 6.24 4.85 7.98
N ALA A 69 6.50 4.98 6.69
CA ALA A 69 6.10 4.02 5.67
C ALA A 69 7.25 3.70 4.71
N GLU A 70 7.12 2.60 3.98
CA GLU A 70 8.02 2.20 2.90
C GLU A 70 7.31 2.26 1.55
N ILE A 71 7.94 2.88 0.55
CA ILE A 71 7.58 2.66 -0.86
C ILE A 71 8.34 1.45 -1.35
N ARG A 72 7.61 0.43 -1.80
CA ARG A 72 8.19 -0.84 -2.26
C ARG A 72 7.52 -1.36 -3.53
N THR A 73 8.19 -2.31 -4.20
CA THR A 73 7.63 -3.01 -5.37
C THR A 73 7.24 -2.07 -6.52
N VAL A 74 8.02 -0.99 -6.72
CA VAL A 74 7.81 -0.09 -7.86
C VAL A 74 8.34 -0.76 -9.13
N ALA A 75 7.46 -1.12 -10.03
CA ALA A 75 7.77 -1.79 -11.28
C ALA A 75 6.96 -1.20 -12.44
N VAL A 76 7.60 -1.07 -13.62
CA VAL A 76 6.96 -0.64 -14.87
C VAL A 76 7.38 -1.60 -15.96
N HIS A 77 6.41 -2.08 -16.75
CA HIS A 77 6.64 -2.94 -17.90
C HIS A 77 7.67 -2.31 -18.85
N GLU A 78 8.59 -3.09 -19.37
CA GLU A 78 9.74 -2.61 -20.15
C GLU A 78 9.33 -1.70 -21.30
N SER A 79 8.32 -2.09 -22.07
CA SER A 79 7.81 -1.30 -23.23
C SER A 79 7.17 0.05 -22.84
N CYS A 80 6.92 0.28 -21.56
CA CYS A 80 6.30 1.51 -21.01
C CYS A 80 7.25 2.35 -20.17
N GLN A 81 8.52 1.91 -20.03
CA GLN A 81 9.55 2.70 -19.34
C GLN A 81 9.87 3.99 -20.10
N GLY A 82 10.42 4.99 -19.39
CA GLY A 82 10.72 6.30 -19.99
C GLY A 82 9.51 7.21 -20.26
N GLN A 83 8.28 6.74 -20.02
CA GLN A 83 7.04 7.51 -20.26
C GLN A 83 6.51 8.22 -19.00
N GLY A 84 7.31 8.35 -17.94
CA GLY A 84 6.92 9.03 -16.71
C GLY A 84 5.97 8.24 -15.79
N ILE A 85 5.61 6.99 -16.14
CA ILE A 85 4.67 6.16 -15.36
C ILE A 85 5.18 5.94 -13.93
N GLY A 86 6.47 5.59 -13.77
CA GLY A 86 7.08 5.41 -12.46
C GLY A 86 6.96 6.64 -11.57
N HIS A 87 7.20 7.83 -12.13
CA HIS A 87 7.05 9.10 -11.40
C HIS A 87 5.61 9.35 -10.94
N ARG A 88 4.63 9.03 -11.79
CA ARG A 88 3.20 9.16 -11.45
C ARG A 88 2.78 8.17 -10.37
N LEU A 89 3.30 6.94 -10.38
CA LEU A 89 3.08 5.95 -9.33
C LEU A 89 3.66 6.43 -8.00
N VAL A 90 4.93 6.87 -7.97
CA VAL A 90 5.54 7.38 -6.74
C VAL A 90 4.79 8.62 -6.23
N ALA A 91 4.35 9.52 -7.09
CA ALA A 91 3.55 10.67 -6.68
C ALA A 91 2.23 10.24 -6.00
N ALA A 92 1.52 9.25 -6.55
CA ALA A 92 0.29 8.71 -5.94
C ALA A 92 0.56 8.01 -4.60
N LEU A 93 1.68 7.30 -4.46
CA LEU A 93 2.10 6.67 -3.20
C LEU A 93 2.45 7.73 -2.14
N LEU A 94 3.12 8.80 -2.52
CA LEU A 94 3.43 9.90 -1.60
C LEU A 94 2.18 10.67 -1.17
N GLU A 95 1.19 10.80 -2.04
CA GLU A 95 -0.11 11.37 -1.67
C GLU A 95 -0.82 10.45 -0.66
N SER A 96 -0.83 9.13 -0.90
CA SER A 96 -1.35 8.18 0.07
C SER A 96 -0.62 8.24 1.41
N ALA A 97 0.70 8.45 1.41
CA ALA A 97 1.47 8.63 2.63
C ALA A 97 0.99 9.84 3.44
N ARG A 98 0.68 10.96 2.75
CA ARG A 98 0.08 12.14 3.39
C ARG A 98 -1.32 11.87 3.92
N GLU A 99 -2.17 11.21 3.12
CA GLU A 99 -3.55 10.86 3.51
C GLU A 99 -3.60 10.00 4.78
N VAL A 100 -2.67 9.05 4.95
CA VAL A 100 -2.60 8.21 6.17
C VAL A 100 -1.82 8.87 7.32
N GLY A 101 -1.23 10.06 7.11
CA GLY A 101 -0.58 10.85 8.14
C GLY A 101 0.88 10.53 8.42
N VAL A 102 1.55 9.69 7.59
CA VAL A 102 2.98 9.45 7.77
C VAL A 102 3.82 10.63 7.30
N THR A 103 4.88 10.93 8.02
CA THR A 103 5.78 12.06 7.76
C THR A 103 7.17 11.63 7.27
N ARG A 104 7.46 10.33 7.29
CA ARG A 104 8.72 9.76 6.82
C ARG A 104 8.43 8.60 5.87
N VAL A 105 9.02 8.65 4.69
CA VAL A 105 8.88 7.59 3.68
C VAL A 105 10.25 7.04 3.35
N PHE A 106 10.44 5.76 3.59
CA PHE A 106 11.66 5.00 3.29
C PHE A 106 11.56 4.30 1.94
N VAL A 107 12.70 4.08 1.31
CA VAL A 107 12.83 3.17 0.16
C VAL A 107 14.21 2.53 0.16
N LEU A 108 14.25 1.25 -0.19
CA LEU A 108 15.48 0.52 -0.53
C LEU A 108 15.57 0.37 -2.05
N THR A 109 16.63 0.89 -2.68
CA THR A 109 16.64 1.04 -4.14
C THR A 109 18.03 0.99 -4.77
N PHE A 110 18.11 0.54 -6.03
CA PHE A 110 19.25 0.75 -6.92
C PHE A 110 19.12 2.04 -7.76
N ALA A 111 17.95 2.69 -7.77
CA ALA A 111 17.63 3.80 -8.64
C ALA A 111 17.69 5.14 -7.92
N LEU A 112 18.86 5.47 -7.31
CA LEU A 112 19.04 6.70 -6.52
C LEU A 112 18.57 7.95 -7.26
N GLY A 113 19.03 8.16 -8.51
CA GLY A 113 18.67 9.34 -9.28
C GLY A 113 17.18 9.45 -9.61
N PHE A 114 16.45 8.32 -9.62
CA PHE A 114 15.00 8.31 -9.78
C PHE A 114 14.31 8.84 -8.52
N PHE A 115 14.65 8.30 -7.34
CA PHE A 115 14.04 8.72 -6.08
C PHE A 115 14.51 10.10 -5.61
N ALA A 116 15.74 10.49 -5.89
CA ALA A 116 16.25 11.84 -5.59
C ALA A 116 15.40 12.94 -6.27
N ARG A 117 14.85 12.69 -7.47
CA ARG A 117 13.92 13.63 -8.14
C ARG A 117 12.57 13.78 -7.42
N HIS A 118 12.24 12.90 -6.49
CA HIS A 118 11.08 13.00 -5.60
C HIS A 118 11.43 13.57 -4.22
N GLY A 119 12.69 14.03 -4.01
CA GLY A 119 13.15 14.62 -2.76
C GLY A 119 13.66 13.61 -1.74
N PHE A 120 13.85 12.34 -2.12
CA PHE A 120 14.49 11.36 -1.24
C PHE A 120 15.99 11.64 -1.12
N GLU A 121 16.50 11.53 0.08
CA GLU A 121 17.92 11.67 0.43
C GLU A 121 18.47 10.33 0.91
N GLU A 122 19.73 10.04 0.58
CA GLU A 122 20.39 8.84 1.04
C GLU A 122 20.66 8.92 2.54
N ILE A 123 20.44 7.81 3.25
CA ILE A 123 20.63 7.71 4.69
C ILE A 123 21.49 6.51 5.06
N GLU A 124 22.15 6.62 6.21
CA GLU A 124 22.80 5.51 6.89
C GLU A 124 21.99 5.07 8.11
N GLY A 125 22.04 3.77 8.42
CA GLY A 125 21.40 3.20 9.61
C GLY A 125 19.87 3.18 9.55
N THR A 126 19.26 3.09 10.72
CA THR A 126 17.80 2.96 10.92
C THR A 126 17.32 4.13 11.79
N PRO A 127 16.67 5.14 11.20
CA PRO A 127 16.36 6.40 11.89
C PRO A 127 15.08 6.29 12.75
N VAL A 128 15.05 5.38 13.72
CA VAL A 128 13.96 5.20 14.68
C VAL A 128 14.52 5.12 16.12
N SER A 129 13.69 5.39 17.13
CA SER A 129 14.06 5.21 18.53
C SER A 129 14.29 3.74 18.85
N HIS A 130 14.98 3.46 19.95
CA HIS A 130 15.21 2.08 20.42
C HIS A 130 13.89 1.35 20.72
N GLU A 131 12.90 2.05 21.24
CA GLU A 131 11.58 1.51 21.53
C GLU A 131 10.87 1.06 20.23
N VAL A 132 10.80 1.95 19.24
CA VAL A 132 10.22 1.63 17.92
C VAL A 132 10.99 0.50 17.24
N TYR A 133 12.31 0.50 17.31
CA TYR A 133 13.14 -0.58 16.78
C TYR A 133 12.76 -1.93 17.40
N THR A 134 12.59 -1.98 18.73
CA THR A 134 12.22 -3.20 19.46
C THR A 134 10.84 -3.72 19.07
N GLU A 135 9.85 -2.82 18.85
CA GLU A 135 8.54 -3.20 18.37
C GLU A 135 8.58 -3.72 16.91
N LEU A 136 9.31 -3.04 16.04
CA LEU A 136 9.46 -3.45 14.63
C LEU A 136 10.13 -4.83 14.47
N LEU A 137 11.00 -5.25 15.42
CA LEU A 137 11.58 -6.60 15.44
C LEU A 137 10.53 -7.72 15.53
N ARG A 138 9.31 -7.42 15.97
CA ARG A 138 8.20 -8.39 16.07
C ARG A 138 7.48 -8.57 14.74
N SER A 139 7.76 -7.71 13.75
CA SER A 139 7.16 -7.84 12.43
C SER A 139 7.72 -9.05 11.68
N TYR A 140 6.84 -9.77 11.00
CA TYR A 140 7.20 -10.84 10.05
C TYR A 140 7.43 -10.31 8.62
N ASP A 141 7.19 -9.02 8.37
CA ASP A 141 7.37 -8.41 7.06
C ASP A 141 8.85 -8.30 6.69
N GLU A 142 9.21 -8.73 5.48
CA GLU A 142 10.59 -8.70 5.01
C GLU A 142 11.08 -7.27 4.77
N GLY A 143 10.24 -6.35 4.32
CA GLY A 143 10.60 -4.94 4.13
C GLY A 143 10.93 -4.27 5.46
N VAL A 144 10.19 -4.60 6.53
CA VAL A 144 10.54 -4.15 7.89
C VAL A 144 11.91 -4.71 8.30
N ALA A 145 12.19 -5.98 8.01
CA ALA A 145 13.51 -6.57 8.29
C ALA A 145 14.64 -5.92 7.49
N GLU A 146 14.37 -5.53 6.24
CA GLU A 146 15.32 -4.78 5.38
C GLU A 146 15.54 -3.37 5.92
N PHE A 147 14.48 -2.69 6.37
CA PHE A 147 14.59 -1.38 7.04
C PHE A 147 15.44 -1.46 8.31
N LEU A 148 15.27 -2.49 9.13
CA LEU A 148 16.06 -2.73 10.35
C LEU A 148 17.49 -3.25 10.07
N ASP A 149 17.81 -3.54 8.81
CA ASP A 149 19.12 -4.08 8.39
C ASP A 149 19.48 -5.42 9.05
N LEU A 150 18.49 -6.30 9.21
CA LEU A 150 18.68 -7.58 9.90
C LEU A 150 19.51 -8.55 9.07
N GLY A 151 20.36 -9.33 9.75
CA GLY A 151 21.28 -10.28 9.09
C GLY A 151 20.62 -11.25 8.13
N ARG A 152 19.38 -11.70 8.39
CA ARG A 152 18.64 -12.65 7.56
C ARG A 152 18.28 -12.11 6.16
N VAL A 153 18.18 -10.78 6.00
CA VAL A 153 17.84 -10.12 4.72
C VAL A 153 19.02 -9.45 4.03
N LYS A 154 20.24 -9.58 4.58
CA LYS A 154 21.45 -9.00 3.98
C LYS A 154 21.64 -9.33 2.50
N PRO A 155 21.37 -10.56 2.01
CA PRO A 155 21.48 -10.82 0.57
C PRO A 155 20.58 -9.94 -0.30
N ASN A 156 19.42 -9.51 0.23
CA ASN A 156 18.44 -8.66 -0.46
C ASN A 156 18.86 -7.19 -0.48
N THR A 157 19.66 -6.77 0.51
CA THR A 157 20.05 -5.36 0.68
C THR A 157 21.41 -5.02 0.05
N LEU A 158 22.16 -6.03 -0.43
CA LEU A 158 23.48 -5.83 -1.03
C LEU A 158 23.42 -4.93 -2.26
N GLY A 159 24.15 -3.82 -2.23
CA GLY A 159 24.26 -2.86 -3.33
C GLY A 159 23.06 -1.92 -3.49
N ASN A 160 22.01 -2.06 -2.66
CA ASN A 160 20.92 -1.08 -2.59
C ASN A 160 21.34 0.11 -1.72
N SER A 161 20.89 1.31 -2.10
CA SER A 161 20.92 2.47 -1.24
C SER A 161 19.64 2.60 -0.44
N ARG A 162 19.80 3.09 0.78
CA ARG A 162 18.73 3.40 1.73
C ARG A 162 18.42 4.89 1.58
N MET A 163 17.17 5.21 1.26
CA MET A 163 16.77 6.62 1.08
C MET A 163 15.54 6.93 1.91
N LEU A 164 15.45 8.17 2.37
CA LEU A 164 14.35 8.67 3.19
C LEU A 164 13.86 10.01 2.64
N LEU A 165 12.55 10.16 2.58
CA LEU A 165 11.88 11.44 2.34
C LEU A 165 11.15 11.87 3.62
N ARG A 166 11.27 13.14 3.98
CA ARG A 166 10.48 13.78 5.05
C ARG A 166 9.34 14.57 4.41
N LEU A 167 8.12 14.21 4.75
CA LEU A 167 6.92 14.93 4.33
C LEU A 167 6.55 15.99 5.38
N PRO A 168 5.97 17.13 4.96
CA PRO A 168 5.40 18.07 5.90
C PRO A 168 4.29 17.38 6.71
N SER A 169 4.25 17.62 8.02
CA SER A 169 3.12 17.19 8.85
C SER A 169 1.85 17.87 8.36
N LEU A 170 0.77 17.11 8.21
CA LEU A 170 -0.53 17.72 8.01
C LEU A 170 -0.88 18.55 9.26
N PRO A 171 -1.47 19.74 9.11
CA PRO A 171 -2.03 20.44 10.27
C PRO A 171 -3.05 19.50 10.95
N GLU A 172 -2.89 19.32 12.25
CA GLU A 172 -3.79 18.48 13.05
C GLU A 172 -5.22 19.01 12.87
N ALA A 173 -6.07 18.24 12.18
CA ALA A 173 -7.47 18.58 12.09
C ALA A 173 -8.03 18.58 13.52
N PRO A 174 -8.71 19.65 13.98
CA PRO A 174 -9.27 19.65 15.31
C PRO A 174 -10.19 18.43 15.45
N LEU A 175 -9.89 17.60 16.43
CA LEU A 175 -10.73 16.43 16.76
C LEU A 175 -12.18 16.93 16.86
N PRO A 176 -13.16 16.26 16.22
CA PRO A 176 -14.56 16.61 16.39
C PRO A 176 -14.83 16.63 17.90
N ARG A 177 -15.26 17.78 18.41
CA ARG A 177 -15.65 17.91 19.82
C ARG A 177 -16.63 16.78 20.11
N ALA A 178 -16.28 15.93 21.09
CA ALA A 178 -17.20 14.93 21.59
C ALA A 178 -18.53 15.65 21.88
N ALA A 179 -19.62 15.15 21.30
CA ALA A 179 -20.95 15.69 21.61
C ALA A 179 -21.15 15.64 23.12
N PRO A 180 -21.67 16.67 23.75
CA PRO A 180 -21.90 16.67 25.19
C PRO A 180 -22.78 15.46 25.54
N PRO A 181 -22.46 14.74 26.64
CA PRO A 181 -23.27 13.61 27.07
C PRO A 181 -24.68 14.16 27.41
N GLY A 182 -25.70 13.71 26.68
CA GLY A 182 -27.08 14.05 27.00
C GLY A 182 -27.98 14.56 25.88
N THR A 183 -27.58 14.55 24.61
CA THR A 183 -28.54 14.81 23.53
C THR A 183 -29.32 13.51 23.26
N PRO A 184 -30.60 13.38 23.61
CA PRO A 184 -31.38 12.21 23.28
C PRO A 184 -31.53 12.14 21.77
N LEU A 185 -31.18 11.00 21.18
CA LEU A 185 -31.50 10.67 19.79
C LEU A 185 -33.03 10.77 19.68
N SER A 186 -33.54 11.73 18.93
CA SER A 186 -34.96 11.83 18.58
C SER A 186 -35.31 10.53 17.85
N GLY A 187 -36.07 9.66 18.54
CA GLY A 187 -36.50 8.39 18.02
C GLY A 187 -37.41 8.60 16.80
N THR A 188 -36.94 8.21 15.65
CA THR A 188 -37.81 7.90 14.52
C THR A 188 -38.46 6.57 14.85
N SER A 189 -39.72 6.60 15.26
CA SER A 189 -40.57 5.43 15.49
C SER A 189 -40.71 4.67 14.17
N LEU A 190 -40.05 3.55 14.06
CA LEU A 190 -40.31 2.57 13.02
C LEU A 190 -41.40 1.62 13.54
N THR A 191 -42.67 2.04 13.43
CA THR A 191 -43.84 1.14 13.45
C THR A 191 -44.30 0.99 12.01
N ASP A 192 -43.69 0.11 11.27
CA ASP A 192 -44.30 -0.47 10.08
C ASP A 192 -44.25 -2.01 10.23
N THR A 193 -45.37 -2.52 10.72
CA THR A 193 -45.61 -3.94 10.87
C THR A 193 -46.42 -4.41 9.66
N SER A 194 -45.76 -4.58 8.52
CA SER A 194 -46.34 -5.31 7.39
C SER A 194 -46.03 -6.81 7.51
N PRO A 195 -47.03 -7.69 7.47
CA PRO A 195 -46.80 -9.15 7.58
C PRO A 195 -46.13 -9.68 6.31
N LEU A 196 -45.14 -10.54 6.49
CA LEU A 196 -44.48 -11.30 5.42
C LEU A 196 -45.51 -12.22 4.73
N PRO A 197 -45.44 -12.40 3.38
CA PRO A 197 -46.29 -13.37 2.67
C PRO A 197 -45.87 -14.80 3.00
N GLY A 198 -46.92 -15.66 3.13
CA GLY A 198 -46.91 -16.98 3.71
C GLY A 198 -45.88 -17.98 3.16
N THR A 199 -45.32 -18.73 4.06
CA THR A 199 -44.60 -19.98 3.81
C THR A 199 -45.59 -21.06 3.28
N PRO A 200 -45.20 -21.84 2.24
CA PRO A 200 -46.02 -22.99 1.82
C PRO A 200 -45.88 -24.18 2.81
N ASP A 201 -46.99 -24.84 3.09
CA ASP A 201 -47.07 -26.01 3.93
C ASP A 201 -46.26 -27.19 3.37
N PRO A 202 -45.75 -28.09 4.25
CA PRO A 202 -45.08 -29.32 3.83
C PRO A 202 -46.10 -30.37 3.32
N PRO A 203 -45.70 -31.23 2.36
CA PRO A 203 -46.61 -32.24 1.81
C PRO A 203 -46.92 -33.33 2.85
N THR A 204 -48.20 -33.59 3.02
CA THR A 204 -48.77 -34.68 3.81
C THR A 204 -48.40 -36.02 3.19
N SER A 205 -47.75 -36.89 3.95
CA SER A 205 -47.56 -38.30 3.60
C SER A 205 -48.84 -39.04 3.82
N ALA A 206 -49.38 -39.63 2.77
CA ALA A 206 -50.47 -40.63 2.85
C ALA A 206 -49.96 -41.99 2.38
N GLY A 207 -50.23 -43.01 3.21
CA GLY A 207 -50.47 -44.38 2.85
C GLY A 207 -49.28 -45.25 2.49
#